data_4858703dfee58fef2bdf314fd7946709
#
_entry.id   4858703dfee58fef2bdf314fd7946709
#
_cell.length_a   1.000
_cell.length_b   1.000
_cell.length_c   1.000
_cell.angle_alpha   90.00
_cell.angle_beta   90.00
_cell.angle_gamma   90.00
#
_symmetry.space_group_name_H-M   'P 1'
#
loop_
_entity.id
_entity.type
_entity.pdbx_description
1 polymer ?
#
loop_
_entity_poly.entity_id
_entity_poly.type
_entity_poly.pdbx_seq_one_letter_code
_entity_poly.pdbx_strand_id
1 'polypeptide(L)'
;DGNSLFWGIQGTASYAINDMISVSAGLRYVTATNTYNGYLKDIQINPNVPVLGLNGSAMISAPGFFGQMAGLFGQLSGVAGSLQPIVAGGGGGLTLNQAVSMGFITADQALAVSGGFALIDPTINPATLTIEQIQGAYSQATPQFQAMQVQMQASQAMTTDKQVDVTQKGSGIAPIFGVHFRFSDRLNLALKYEHKTNISVENQTDRDDLGVYPNGLEVPNNLPSMLSAGVSFGATDRLTLHSGLHYYFDKSADYGKVRSWSAGVPTYYSNEEIIDSNFWEAGLGAEFRISPMFLVSAGYLRTQTGVNELYHSDQSHSLSTNTFGAGFRISLNDMIAVNIGGLYSQYISHEKDFMGAGFSYSETYDRSNIVFAVGVDLKF
;
A
#
# COMPACT_ATOMS: atom_id res chain seq x y z
N ASP A 1 -10.13 2.36 5.86
CA ASP A 1 -9.80 1.56 7.04
C ASP A 1 -9.37 0.17 6.62
N GLY A 2 -8.22 -0.29 7.13
CA GLY A 2 -7.71 -1.65 6.96
C GLY A 2 -7.45 -2.26 8.33
N ASN A 3 -7.85 -3.51 8.53
CA ASN A 3 -7.57 -4.26 9.73
C ASN A 3 -7.13 -5.68 9.37
N SER A 4 -6.11 -6.18 10.05
CA SER A 4 -5.63 -7.55 9.90
C SER A 4 -5.53 -8.17 11.28
N LEU A 5 -6.32 -9.20 11.54
CA LEU A 5 -6.44 -9.86 12.81
C LEU A 5 -6.09 -11.34 12.69
N PHE A 6 -5.08 -11.76 13.45
CA PHE A 6 -4.71 -13.16 13.57
C PHE A 6 -4.99 -13.66 14.99
N TRP A 7 -5.78 -14.74 15.10
CA TRP A 7 -6.00 -15.44 16.36
C TRP A 7 -5.26 -16.78 16.33
N GLY A 8 -4.47 -17.04 17.38
CA GLY A 8 -3.75 -18.31 17.52
C GLY A 8 -4.16 -19.04 18.79
N ILE A 9 -4.54 -20.30 18.65
CA ILE A 9 -4.76 -21.23 19.79
C ILE A 9 -3.64 -22.26 19.74
N GLN A 10 -2.87 -22.40 20.83
CA GLN A 10 -1.72 -23.28 20.89
C GLN A 10 -1.87 -24.32 22.01
N GLY A 11 -1.64 -25.59 21.69
CA GLY A 11 -1.43 -26.67 22.64
C GLY A 11 0.01 -27.15 22.58
N THR A 12 0.67 -27.23 23.72
CA THR A 12 2.08 -27.66 23.83
C THR A 12 2.25 -28.62 24.99
N ALA A 13 2.98 -29.71 24.77
CA ALA A 13 3.46 -30.61 25.82
C ALA A 13 4.96 -30.43 26.02
N SER A 14 5.42 -30.50 27.28
CA SER A 14 6.82 -30.39 27.64
C SER A 14 7.23 -31.58 28.45
N TYR A 15 8.47 -32.05 28.25
CA TYR A 15 9.07 -33.15 28.96
C TYR A 15 10.48 -32.79 29.47
N ALA A 16 10.72 -32.95 30.74
CA ALA A 16 12.04 -32.79 31.35
C ALA A 16 12.84 -34.08 31.16
N ILE A 17 13.88 -34.01 30.30
CA ILE A 17 14.79 -35.14 30.08
C ILE A 17 15.65 -35.37 31.35
N ASN A 18 16.08 -34.24 31.94
CA ASN A 18 16.80 -34.18 33.22
C ASN A 18 16.67 -32.78 33.83
N ASP A 19 17.36 -32.50 34.92
CA ASP A 19 17.31 -31.20 35.60
C ASP A 19 17.84 -30.04 34.80
N MET A 20 18.61 -30.30 33.72
CA MET A 20 19.23 -29.29 32.88
C MET A 20 18.49 -29.11 31.55
N ILE A 21 17.82 -30.14 31.01
CA ILE A 21 17.29 -30.14 29.63
C ILE A 21 15.82 -30.52 29.67
N SER A 22 15.01 -29.68 29.07
CA SER A 22 13.62 -30.01 28.75
C SER A 22 13.33 -29.72 27.26
N VAL A 23 12.44 -30.52 26.68
CA VAL A 23 11.98 -30.40 25.31
C VAL A 23 10.49 -30.15 25.27
N SER A 24 10.00 -29.48 24.25
CA SER A 24 8.57 -29.27 24.06
C SER A 24 8.20 -29.45 22.59
N ALA A 25 6.98 -29.94 22.36
CA ALA A 25 6.37 -30.00 21.05
C ALA A 25 4.91 -29.61 21.14
N GLY A 26 4.39 -28.95 20.12
CA GLY A 26 3.01 -28.50 20.08
C GLY A 26 2.53 -28.13 18.71
N LEU A 27 1.27 -27.75 18.63
CA LEU A 27 0.61 -27.27 17.44
C LEU A 27 -0.07 -25.94 17.75
N ARG A 28 -0.02 -25.02 16.80
CA ARG A 28 -0.79 -23.79 16.83
C ARG A 28 -1.77 -23.79 15.64
N TYR A 29 -3.05 -23.61 15.93
CA TYR A 29 -4.07 -23.28 14.94
C TYR A 29 -4.19 -21.76 14.86
N VAL A 30 -4.13 -21.22 13.65
CA VAL A 30 -4.22 -19.77 13.39
C VAL A 30 -5.41 -19.50 12.48
N THR A 31 -6.21 -18.51 12.82
CA THR A 31 -7.22 -17.92 11.91
C THR A 31 -6.78 -16.51 11.54
N ALA A 32 -6.95 -16.16 10.27
CA ALA A 32 -6.70 -14.82 9.74
C ALA A 32 -8.03 -14.21 9.31
N THR A 33 -8.25 -12.93 9.69
CA THR A 33 -9.36 -12.11 9.19
C THR A 33 -8.80 -10.74 8.83
N ASN A 34 -8.84 -10.41 7.54
CA ASN A 34 -8.50 -9.07 7.05
C ASN A 34 -9.77 -8.37 6.61
N THR A 35 -9.91 -7.09 6.93
CA THR A 35 -11.02 -6.25 6.47
C THR A 35 -10.48 -5.01 5.79
N TYR A 36 -11.01 -4.69 4.64
CA TYR A 36 -10.68 -3.50 3.86
C TYR A 36 -11.99 -2.77 3.55
N ASN A 37 -12.18 -1.62 4.18
CA ASN A 37 -13.31 -0.74 3.91
C ASN A 37 -12.77 0.65 3.62
N GLY A 38 -13.03 1.16 2.42
CA GLY A 38 -12.50 2.44 2.03
C GLY A 38 -13.14 2.99 0.77
N TYR A 39 -12.81 4.23 0.50
CA TYR A 39 -13.24 4.91 -0.71
C TYR A 39 -12.16 5.88 -1.20
N LEU A 40 -12.15 6.07 -2.52
CA LEU A 40 -11.50 7.17 -3.20
C LEU A 40 -12.61 8.06 -3.74
N LYS A 41 -12.69 9.29 -3.27
CA LYS A 41 -13.73 10.26 -3.65
C LYS A 41 -13.11 11.61 -3.95
N ASP A 42 -13.85 12.40 -4.73
CA ASP A 42 -13.52 13.79 -5.01
C ASP A 42 -12.09 13.96 -5.55
N ILE A 43 -11.69 13.06 -6.47
CA ILE A 43 -10.37 13.12 -7.10
C ILE A 43 -10.25 14.43 -7.88
N GLN A 44 -9.23 15.20 -7.55
CA GLN A 44 -8.94 16.49 -8.17
C GLN A 44 -7.57 16.47 -8.84
N ILE A 45 -7.46 17.27 -9.89
CA ILE A 45 -6.21 17.49 -10.64
C ILE A 45 -6.01 19.00 -10.85
N ASN A 46 -4.77 19.41 -11.10
CA ASN A 46 -4.40 20.78 -11.48
C ASN A 46 -3.88 20.80 -12.94
N PRO A 47 -4.77 20.72 -13.96
CA PRO A 47 -4.34 20.60 -15.35
C PRO A 47 -3.63 21.86 -15.82
N ASN A 48 -2.53 21.67 -16.53
CA ASN A 48 -1.81 22.73 -17.23
C ASN A 48 -2.04 22.59 -18.75
N VAL A 49 -3.10 23.23 -19.25
CA VAL A 49 -3.49 23.24 -20.66
C VAL A 49 -3.73 24.69 -21.06
N PRO A 50 -2.66 25.46 -21.38
CA PRO A 50 -2.74 26.92 -21.59
C PRO A 50 -3.72 27.32 -22.70
N VAL A 51 -3.88 26.49 -23.75
CA VAL A 51 -4.83 26.71 -24.85
C VAL A 51 -6.29 26.74 -24.37
N LEU A 52 -6.59 26.14 -23.23
CA LEU A 52 -7.90 26.16 -22.57
C LEU A 52 -7.95 27.14 -21.39
N GLY A 53 -6.93 27.97 -21.21
CA GLY A 53 -6.84 28.91 -20.09
C GLY A 53 -6.49 28.26 -18.75
N LEU A 54 -6.09 26.98 -18.72
CA LEU A 54 -5.71 26.24 -17.54
C LEU A 54 -4.19 26.29 -17.36
N ASN A 55 -3.74 26.85 -16.25
CA ASN A 55 -2.32 27.12 -15.98
C ASN A 55 -1.72 26.26 -14.84
N GLY A 56 -2.42 25.22 -14.42
CA GLY A 56 -1.98 24.33 -13.33
C GLY A 56 -2.07 24.91 -11.91
N SER A 57 -2.70 26.09 -11.74
CA SER A 57 -2.78 26.74 -10.43
C SER A 57 -4.02 26.35 -9.60
N ALA A 58 -5.04 25.82 -10.23
CA ALA A 58 -6.30 25.47 -9.60
C ALA A 58 -6.54 23.95 -9.63
N MET A 59 -6.98 23.41 -8.48
CA MET A 59 -7.49 22.05 -8.40
C MET A 59 -8.94 22.02 -8.91
N ILE A 60 -9.22 21.11 -9.82
CA ILE A 60 -10.57 20.90 -10.38
C ILE A 60 -10.92 19.42 -10.36
N SER A 61 -12.22 19.10 -10.42
CA SER A 61 -12.69 17.72 -10.47
C SER A 61 -12.06 16.96 -11.64
N ALA A 62 -11.33 15.87 -11.35
CA ALA A 62 -10.69 15.06 -12.38
C ALA A 62 -11.72 14.42 -13.33
N PRO A 63 -12.79 13.74 -12.88
CA PRO A 63 -13.79 13.17 -13.78
C PRO A 63 -14.54 14.26 -14.56
N GLY A 64 -14.76 15.42 -13.96
CA GLY A 64 -15.35 16.58 -14.66
C GLY A 64 -14.48 17.09 -15.81
N PHE A 65 -13.19 17.28 -15.55
CA PHE A 65 -12.21 17.69 -16.57
C PHE A 65 -12.11 16.68 -17.70
N PHE A 66 -11.89 15.40 -17.39
CA PHE A 66 -11.75 14.37 -18.41
C PHE A 66 -13.01 14.20 -19.25
N GLY A 67 -14.20 14.30 -18.63
CA GLY A 67 -15.48 14.27 -19.35
C GLY A 67 -15.64 15.43 -20.32
N GLN A 68 -15.27 16.67 -19.91
CA GLN A 68 -15.28 17.84 -20.79
C GLN A 68 -14.29 17.68 -21.95
N MET A 69 -13.08 17.18 -21.67
CA MET A 69 -12.06 16.93 -22.70
C MET A 69 -12.50 15.85 -23.70
N ALA A 70 -13.11 14.76 -23.21
CA ALA A 70 -13.69 13.74 -24.09
C ALA A 70 -14.77 14.30 -25.00
N GLY A 71 -15.66 15.17 -24.46
CA GLY A 71 -16.66 15.88 -25.23
C GLY A 71 -16.06 16.78 -26.30
N LEU A 72 -15.03 17.56 -25.95
CA LEU A 72 -14.30 18.43 -26.86
C LEU A 72 -13.68 17.62 -28.03
N PHE A 73 -12.93 16.57 -27.74
CA PHE A 73 -12.31 15.75 -28.80
C PHE A 73 -13.34 15.02 -29.65
N GLY A 74 -14.49 14.62 -29.08
CA GLY A 74 -15.61 14.10 -29.85
C GLY A 74 -16.18 15.11 -30.85
N GLN A 75 -16.37 16.36 -30.41
CA GLN A 75 -16.83 17.45 -31.30
C GLN A 75 -15.79 17.73 -32.40
N LEU A 76 -14.50 17.83 -32.08
CA LEU A 76 -13.43 18.09 -33.02
C LEU A 76 -13.30 16.98 -34.06
N SER A 77 -13.52 15.73 -33.68
CA SER A 77 -13.52 14.61 -34.65
C SER A 77 -14.64 14.69 -35.67
N GLY A 78 -15.73 15.40 -35.39
CA GLY A 78 -16.85 15.62 -36.30
C GLY A 78 -16.74 16.83 -37.23
N VAL A 79 -15.77 17.74 -36.99
CA VAL A 79 -15.66 19.01 -37.73
C VAL A 79 -15.43 18.80 -39.22
N ALA A 80 -14.56 17.88 -39.62
CA ALA A 80 -14.32 17.58 -41.03
C ALA A 80 -15.61 17.18 -41.77
N GLY A 81 -16.44 16.33 -41.13
CA GLY A 81 -17.74 15.93 -41.66
C GLY A 81 -18.74 17.08 -41.74
N SER A 82 -18.75 18.01 -40.79
CA SER A 82 -19.65 19.17 -40.80
C SER A 82 -19.30 20.19 -41.88
N LEU A 83 -18.03 20.30 -42.29
CA LEU A 83 -17.57 21.18 -43.35
C LEU A 83 -17.70 20.57 -44.76
N GLN A 84 -17.82 19.25 -44.87
CA GLN A 84 -17.91 18.53 -46.14
C GLN A 84 -19.06 19.03 -47.09
N PRO A 85 -20.30 19.29 -46.59
CA PRO A 85 -21.36 19.80 -47.46
C PRO A 85 -21.05 21.18 -48.07
N ILE A 86 -20.30 22.03 -47.33
CA ILE A 86 -19.91 23.36 -47.81
C ILE A 86 -18.89 23.23 -48.94
N VAL A 87 -17.89 22.36 -48.76
CA VAL A 87 -16.89 22.06 -49.79
C VAL A 87 -17.58 21.48 -51.06
N ALA A 88 -18.45 20.49 -50.87
CA ALA A 88 -19.20 19.86 -51.97
C ALA A 88 -20.14 20.85 -52.68
N GLY A 89 -20.68 21.84 -51.97
CA GLY A 89 -21.54 22.91 -52.53
C GLY A 89 -20.79 24.05 -53.21
N GLY A 90 -19.47 23.92 -53.36
CA GLY A 90 -18.63 24.94 -54.03
C GLY A 90 -18.12 26.06 -53.12
N GLY A 91 -18.41 25.99 -51.81
CA GLY A 91 -17.92 26.95 -50.83
C GLY A 91 -16.49 26.67 -50.26
N GLY A 92 -15.80 25.66 -50.80
CA GLY A 92 -14.49 25.22 -50.31
C GLY A 92 -13.39 26.29 -50.38
N GLY A 93 -13.44 27.18 -51.36
CA GLY A 93 -12.50 28.29 -51.54
C GLY A 93 -12.75 29.51 -50.64
N LEU A 94 -13.82 29.53 -49.85
CA LEU A 94 -14.15 30.64 -48.95
C LEU A 94 -13.30 30.53 -47.64
N THR A 95 -12.98 31.67 -47.06
CA THR A 95 -12.47 31.73 -45.69
C THR A 95 -13.63 31.58 -44.69
N LEU A 96 -13.31 31.29 -43.40
CA LEU A 96 -14.33 31.18 -42.33
C LEU A 96 -15.23 32.44 -42.28
N ASN A 97 -14.63 33.64 -42.35
CA ASN A 97 -15.39 34.89 -42.32
C ASN A 97 -16.30 35.07 -43.53
N GLN A 98 -15.85 34.68 -44.70
CA GLN A 98 -16.66 34.72 -45.93
C GLN A 98 -17.82 33.70 -45.86
N ALA A 99 -17.57 32.50 -45.33
CA ALA A 99 -18.60 31.49 -45.13
C ALA A 99 -19.66 31.93 -44.11
N VAL A 100 -19.27 32.65 -43.04
CA VAL A 100 -20.24 33.28 -42.10
C VAL A 100 -21.05 34.35 -42.81
N SER A 101 -20.42 35.28 -43.55
CA SER A 101 -21.13 36.38 -44.21
C SER A 101 -22.11 35.90 -45.32
N MET A 102 -21.82 34.74 -45.92
CA MET A 102 -22.69 34.09 -46.90
C MET A 102 -23.73 33.14 -46.30
N GLY A 103 -23.72 32.96 -44.96
CA GLY A 103 -24.70 32.13 -44.26
C GLY A 103 -24.46 30.61 -44.34
N PHE A 104 -23.27 30.16 -44.80
CA PHE A 104 -22.93 28.75 -44.84
C PHE A 104 -22.66 28.17 -43.45
N ILE A 105 -22.12 28.97 -42.54
CA ILE A 105 -21.89 28.63 -41.11
C ILE A 105 -22.28 29.80 -40.21
N THR A 106 -22.57 29.51 -38.95
CA THR A 106 -22.80 30.58 -37.96
C THR A 106 -21.45 31.11 -37.40
N ALA A 107 -21.48 32.29 -36.83
CA ALA A 107 -20.30 32.87 -36.17
C ALA A 107 -19.76 31.96 -35.05
N ASP A 108 -20.65 31.32 -34.27
CA ASP A 108 -20.28 30.38 -33.21
C ASP A 108 -19.59 29.12 -33.76
N GLN A 109 -20.10 28.61 -34.90
CA GLN A 109 -19.44 27.49 -35.61
C GLN A 109 -18.05 27.87 -36.10
N ALA A 110 -17.90 29.05 -36.71
CA ALA A 110 -16.59 29.54 -37.14
C ALA A 110 -15.60 29.71 -35.97
N LEU A 111 -16.07 30.22 -34.83
CA LEU A 111 -15.28 30.35 -33.61
C LEU A 111 -14.84 28.98 -33.05
N ALA A 112 -15.76 28.02 -33.01
CA ALA A 112 -15.47 26.66 -32.54
C ALA A 112 -14.45 25.94 -33.45
N VAL A 113 -14.62 26.06 -34.79
CA VAL A 113 -13.67 25.51 -35.76
C VAL A 113 -12.31 26.18 -35.63
N SER A 114 -12.26 27.51 -35.50
CA SER A 114 -11.02 28.26 -35.34
C SER A 114 -10.31 27.91 -34.01
N GLY A 115 -11.06 27.83 -32.89
CA GLY A 115 -10.52 27.47 -31.60
C GLY A 115 -9.96 26.05 -31.54
N GLY A 116 -10.67 25.08 -32.12
CA GLY A 116 -10.21 23.70 -32.21
C GLY A 116 -8.99 23.50 -33.13
N PHE A 117 -8.81 24.37 -34.12
CA PHE A 117 -7.66 24.31 -35.05
C PHE A 117 -6.34 24.56 -34.32
N ALA A 118 -6.31 25.32 -33.21
CA ALA A 118 -5.14 25.55 -32.41
C ALA A 118 -4.61 24.27 -31.73
N LEU A 119 -5.43 23.22 -31.64
CA LEU A 119 -5.00 21.89 -31.14
C LEU A 119 -4.41 21.03 -32.28
N ILE A 120 -4.60 21.39 -33.54
CA ILE A 120 -3.98 20.75 -34.70
C ILE A 120 -2.63 21.40 -34.98
N ASP A 121 -2.64 22.70 -35.14
CA ASP A 121 -1.44 23.52 -35.39
C ASP A 121 -1.60 24.92 -34.78
N PRO A 122 -0.97 25.17 -33.61
CA PRO A 122 -1.05 26.46 -32.92
C PRO A 122 -0.32 27.60 -33.67
N THR A 123 0.51 27.29 -34.67
CA THR A 123 1.30 28.29 -35.41
C THR A 123 0.57 28.90 -36.56
N ILE A 124 -0.50 28.25 -37.04
CA ILE A 124 -1.28 28.67 -38.20
C ILE A 124 -2.53 29.44 -37.77
N ASN A 125 -2.75 30.61 -38.32
CA ASN A 125 -4.01 31.35 -38.14
C ASN A 125 -5.10 30.77 -39.07
N PRO A 126 -6.12 30.07 -38.55
CA PRO A 126 -7.15 29.46 -39.36
C PRO A 126 -8.01 30.47 -40.14
N ALA A 127 -8.02 31.77 -39.74
CA ALA A 127 -8.74 32.82 -40.48
C ALA A 127 -8.17 33.10 -41.87
N THR A 128 -6.93 32.68 -42.13
CA THR A 128 -6.26 32.86 -43.44
C THR A 128 -6.45 31.65 -44.37
N LEU A 129 -6.95 30.54 -43.82
CA LEU A 129 -7.16 29.31 -44.56
C LEU A 129 -8.55 29.27 -45.21
N THR A 130 -8.67 28.52 -46.32
CA THR A 130 -9.96 28.20 -46.93
C THR A 130 -10.66 27.07 -46.16
N ILE A 131 -11.98 26.97 -46.30
CA ILE A 131 -12.80 25.89 -45.72
C ILE A 131 -12.28 24.52 -46.15
N GLU A 132 -11.86 24.34 -47.39
CA GLU A 132 -11.28 23.08 -47.88
C GLU A 132 -9.96 22.73 -47.19
N GLN A 133 -9.07 23.72 -46.98
CA GLN A 133 -7.82 23.52 -46.24
C GLN A 133 -8.07 23.15 -44.78
N ILE A 134 -9.00 23.83 -44.12
CA ILE A 134 -9.40 23.53 -42.74
C ILE A 134 -10.02 22.14 -42.66
N GLN A 135 -10.93 21.80 -43.55
CA GLN A 135 -11.58 20.50 -43.63
C GLN A 135 -10.55 19.37 -43.82
N GLY A 136 -9.57 19.60 -44.72
CA GLY A 136 -8.46 18.64 -44.93
C GLY A 136 -7.62 18.41 -43.68
N ALA A 137 -7.25 19.48 -42.96
CA ALA A 137 -6.49 19.38 -41.72
C ALA A 137 -7.27 18.62 -40.63
N TYR A 138 -8.54 18.94 -40.41
CA TYR A 138 -9.39 18.22 -39.49
C TYR A 138 -9.59 16.75 -39.89
N SER A 139 -9.73 16.46 -41.17
CA SER A 139 -9.85 15.08 -41.68
C SER A 139 -8.61 14.24 -41.33
N GLN A 140 -7.42 14.82 -41.46
CA GLN A 140 -6.16 14.16 -41.08
C GLN A 140 -6.02 13.99 -39.57
N ALA A 141 -6.51 14.96 -38.76
CA ALA A 141 -6.47 14.92 -37.31
C ALA A 141 -7.57 14.06 -36.67
N THR A 142 -8.63 13.71 -37.41
CA THR A 142 -9.78 12.96 -36.87
C THR A 142 -9.41 11.67 -36.17
N PRO A 143 -8.53 10.77 -36.70
CA PRO A 143 -8.15 9.55 -35.94
C PRO A 143 -7.46 9.84 -34.62
N GLN A 144 -6.66 10.90 -34.55
CA GLN A 144 -6.00 11.33 -33.32
C GLN A 144 -7.00 11.85 -32.30
N PHE A 145 -7.96 12.69 -32.70
CA PHE A 145 -9.02 13.17 -31.82
C PHE A 145 -9.90 12.04 -31.29
N GLN A 146 -10.23 11.04 -32.10
CA GLN A 146 -10.96 9.85 -31.66
C GLN A 146 -10.16 9.05 -30.59
N ALA A 147 -8.86 8.85 -30.82
CA ALA A 147 -8.00 8.20 -29.84
C ALA A 147 -7.92 8.97 -28.52
N MET A 148 -7.78 10.31 -28.59
CA MET A 148 -7.79 11.18 -27.40
C MET A 148 -9.14 11.15 -26.68
N GLN A 149 -10.25 11.13 -27.41
CA GLN A 149 -11.58 10.99 -26.81
C GLN A 149 -11.69 9.71 -25.98
N VAL A 150 -11.29 8.56 -26.55
CA VAL A 150 -11.31 7.27 -25.85
C VAL A 150 -10.39 7.30 -24.62
N GLN A 151 -9.20 7.90 -24.75
CA GLN A 151 -8.28 8.05 -23.62
C GLN A 151 -8.87 8.91 -22.49
N MET A 152 -9.51 10.02 -22.81
CA MET A 152 -10.16 10.89 -21.82
C MET A 152 -11.35 10.19 -21.15
N GLN A 153 -12.14 9.41 -21.89
CA GLN A 153 -13.22 8.60 -21.34
C GLN A 153 -12.68 7.54 -20.34
N ALA A 154 -11.58 6.88 -20.68
CA ALA A 154 -10.93 5.93 -19.79
C ALA A 154 -10.41 6.63 -18.52
N SER A 155 -9.77 7.80 -18.66
CA SER A 155 -9.30 8.61 -17.53
C SER A 155 -10.45 9.10 -16.65
N GLN A 156 -11.58 9.49 -17.24
CA GLN A 156 -12.81 9.83 -16.52
C GLN A 156 -13.29 8.65 -15.69
N ALA A 157 -13.40 7.47 -16.28
CA ALA A 157 -13.86 6.27 -15.60
C ALA A 157 -12.92 5.86 -14.44
N MET A 158 -11.60 6.02 -14.62
CA MET A 158 -10.62 5.73 -13.56
C MET A 158 -10.67 6.72 -12.39
N THR A 159 -11.09 7.96 -12.63
CA THR A 159 -11.11 9.03 -11.62
C THR A 159 -12.49 9.28 -11.01
N THR A 160 -13.54 8.52 -11.37
CA THR A 160 -14.81 8.53 -10.64
C THR A 160 -14.66 7.94 -9.24
N ASP A 161 -15.57 8.30 -8.34
CA ASP A 161 -15.60 7.75 -6.99
C ASP A 161 -15.59 6.21 -7.01
N LYS A 162 -14.78 5.63 -6.14
CA LYS A 162 -14.59 4.19 -5.97
C LYS A 162 -14.78 3.81 -4.52
N GLN A 163 -15.36 2.67 -4.28
CA GLN A 163 -15.51 2.10 -2.94
C GLN A 163 -15.11 0.62 -2.94
N VAL A 164 -14.51 0.21 -1.83
CA VAL A 164 -14.16 -1.18 -1.55
C VAL A 164 -14.70 -1.55 -0.18
N ASP A 165 -15.35 -2.71 -0.08
CA ASP A 165 -15.79 -3.33 1.17
C ASP A 165 -15.58 -4.84 1.05
N VAL A 166 -14.53 -5.35 1.72
CA VAL A 166 -14.04 -6.71 1.59
C VAL A 166 -13.62 -7.26 2.94
N THR A 167 -14.03 -8.47 3.22
CA THR A 167 -13.50 -9.30 4.31
C THR A 167 -12.79 -10.51 3.71
N GLN A 168 -11.56 -10.77 4.18
CA GLN A 168 -10.82 -11.96 3.81
C GLN A 168 -10.71 -12.88 5.03
N LYS A 169 -10.94 -14.19 4.86
CA LYS A 169 -10.86 -15.18 5.94
C LYS A 169 -10.06 -16.39 5.52
N GLY A 170 -9.23 -16.88 6.43
CA GLY A 170 -8.44 -18.08 6.24
C GLY A 170 -7.96 -18.67 7.54
N SER A 171 -7.37 -19.87 7.47
CA SER A 171 -6.78 -20.53 8.65
C SER A 171 -5.63 -21.44 8.25
N GLY A 172 -4.80 -21.79 9.23
CA GLY A 172 -3.70 -22.73 9.05
C GLY A 172 -3.21 -23.32 10.36
N ILE A 173 -2.30 -24.29 10.27
CA ILE A 173 -1.72 -24.97 11.42
C ILE A 173 -0.19 -24.92 11.32
N ALA A 174 0.48 -24.64 12.43
CA ALA A 174 1.93 -24.65 12.57
C ALA A 174 2.39 -25.61 13.67
N PRO A 175 3.27 -26.57 13.38
CA PRO A 175 4.04 -27.28 14.39
C PRO A 175 5.05 -26.37 15.09
N ILE A 176 5.22 -26.59 16.39
CA ILE A 176 6.15 -25.82 17.25
C ILE A 176 7.00 -26.81 18.03
N PHE A 177 8.30 -26.53 18.09
CA PHE A 177 9.28 -27.31 18.85
C PHE A 177 10.12 -26.38 19.71
N GLY A 178 10.43 -26.80 20.93
CA GLY A 178 11.25 -26.03 21.84
C GLY A 178 12.23 -26.89 22.62
N VAL A 179 13.35 -26.29 22.98
CA VAL A 179 14.34 -26.86 23.89
C VAL A 179 14.72 -25.80 24.91
N HIS A 180 14.78 -26.17 26.15
CA HIS A 180 15.23 -25.31 27.23
C HIS A 180 16.40 -25.97 27.96
N PHE A 181 17.45 -25.16 28.17
CA PHE A 181 18.66 -25.55 28.92
C PHE A 181 18.77 -24.70 30.18
N ARG A 182 18.82 -25.35 31.32
CA ARG A 182 19.08 -24.75 32.61
C ARG A 182 20.51 -25.11 33.04
N PHE A 183 21.47 -24.26 32.65
CA PHE A 183 22.88 -24.50 32.99
C PHE A 183 23.18 -24.30 34.47
N SER A 184 22.43 -23.41 35.11
CA SER A 184 22.48 -23.16 36.56
C SER A 184 21.19 -22.44 36.98
N ASP A 185 21.04 -22.18 38.29
CA ASP A 185 19.93 -21.36 38.81
C ASP A 185 19.94 -19.92 38.29
N ARG A 186 21.07 -19.50 37.73
CA ARG A 186 21.27 -18.14 37.22
C ARG A 186 21.34 -18.05 35.69
N LEU A 187 21.54 -19.15 34.97
CA LEU A 187 21.71 -19.13 33.49
C LEU A 187 20.76 -20.11 32.82
N ASN A 188 19.85 -19.56 32.01
CA ASN A 188 18.89 -20.28 31.22
C ASN A 188 19.00 -19.89 29.75
N LEU A 189 18.88 -20.88 28.86
CA LEU A 189 18.79 -20.70 27.41
C LEU A 189 17.53 -21.42 26.91
N ALA A 190 16.73 -20.74 26.07
CA ALA A 190 15.60 -21.34 25.39
C ALA A 190 15.75 -21.18 23.89
N LEU A 191 15.45 -22.25 23.13
CA LEU A 191 15.38 -22.25 21.69
C LEU A 191 13.99 -22.71 21.28
N LYS A 192 13.37 -22.05 20.30
CA LYS A 192 12.06 -22.41 19.75
C LYS A 192 12.10 -22.32 18.22
N TYR A 193 11.59 -23.35 17.57
CA TYR A 193 11.28 -23.33 16.14
C TYR A 193 9.77 -23.45 15.94
N GLU A 194 9.25 -22.57 15.13
CA GLU A 194 7.86 -22.55 14.67
C GLU A 194 7.84 -22.71 13.16
N HIS A 195 7.14 -23.71 12.67
CA HIS A 195 7.08 -23.97 11.24
C HIS A 195 6.15 -22.98 10.56
N LYS A 196 6.34 -22.79 9.25
CA LYS A 196 5.51 -21.94 8.40
C LYS A 196 4.03 -22.33 8.54
N THR A 197 3.17 -21.34 8.77
CA THR A 197 1.72 -21.53 8.68
C THR A 197 1.27 -21.14 7.28
N ASN A 198 0.88 -22.13 6.48
CA ASN A 198 0.26 -21.86 5.18
C ASN A 198 -1.18 -21.42 5.42
N ILE A 199 -1.51 -20.21 5.00
CA ILE A 199 -2.84 -19.63 5.09
C ILE A 199 -3.20 -19.11 3.70
N SER A 200 -4.31 -19.57 3.15
CA SER A 200 -5.01 -18.95 2.03
C SER A 200 -6.23 -18.23 2.58
N VAL A 201 -6.38 -16.94 2.26
CA VAL A 201 -7.55 -16.17 2.65
C VAL A 201 -8.45 -15.99 1.44
N GLU A 202 -9.75 -16.28 1.61
CA GLU A 202 -10.76 -16.11 0.59
C GLU A 202 -11.42 -14.74 0.69
N ASN A 203 -11.56 -14.05 -0.44
CA ASN A 203 -12.27 -12.78 -0.52
C ASN A 203 -13.78 -12.98 -0.37
N GLN A 204 -14.38 -12.35 0.63
CA GLN A 204 -15.80 -12.13 0.80
C GLN A 204 -16.06 -10.65 0.47
N THR A 205 -16.50 -10.39 -0.75
CA THR A 205 -16.54 -9.04 -1.31
C THR A 205 -17.98 -8.56 -1.39
N ASP A 206 -18.31 -7.52 -0.61
CA ASP A 206 -19.60 -6.84 -0.68
C ASP A 206 -19.57 -5.75 -1.77
N ARG A 207 -18.43 -5.09 -1.93
CA ARG A 207 -18.21 -4.06 -2.95
C ARG A 207 -16.74 -3.98 -3.37
N ASP A 208 -16.51 -3.91 -4.69
CA ASP A 208 -15.18 -3.75 -5.28
C ASP A 208 -15.25 -2.97 -6.59
N ASP A 209 -15.34 -1.64 -6.50
CA ASP A 209 -15.36 -0.76 -7.67
C ASP A 209 -13.98 -0.66 -8.36
N LEU A 210 -12.92 -1.18 -7.74
CA LEU A 210 -11.56 -1.21 -8.30
C LEU A 210 -11.27 -2.50 -9.07
N GLY A 211 -12.02 -3.58 -8.81
CA GLY A 211 -11.79 -4.90 -9.41
C GLY A 211 -10.53 -5.60 -8.89
N VAL A 212 -10.07 -5.24 -7.67
CA VAL A 212 -8.83 -5.79 -7.06
C VAL A 212 -9.08 -6.84 -5.99
N TYR A 213 -10.36 -7.08 -5.64
CA TYR A 213 -10.79 -8.08 -4.68
C TYR A 213 -11.95 -8.94 -5.24
N PRO A 214 -11.77 -9.70 -6.33
CA PRO A 214 -12.82 -10.56 -6.84
C PRO A 214 -13.35 -11.51 -5.77
N ASN A 215 -14.67 -11.60 -5.65
CA ASN A 215 -15.30 -12.44 -4.64
C ASN A 215 -14.96 -13.93 -4.86
N GLY A 216 -14.64 -14.64 -3.79
CA GLY A 216 -14.22 -16.06 -3.81
C GLY A 216 -12.78 -16.28 -4.26
N LEU A 217 -12.01 -15.25 -4.59
CA LEU A 217 -10.60 -15.39 -4.91
C LEU A 217 -9.79 -15.72 -3.64
N GLU A 218 -8.99 -16.77 -3.72
CA GLU A 218 -8.04 -17.12 -2.68
C GLU A 218 -6.70 -16.40 -2.87
N VAL A 219 -6.20 -15.80 -1.79
CA VAL A 219 -4.95 -15.03 -1.77
C VAL A 219 -4.01 -15.63 -0.72
N PRO A 220 -2.73 -15.90 -1.06
CA PRO A 220 -1.74 -16.33 -0.06
C PRO A 220 -1.56 -15.27 1.04
N ASN A 221 -1.56 -15.72 2.30
CA ASN A 221 -1.36 -14.87 3.48
C ASN A 221 -0.62 -15.66 4.56
N ASN A 222 0.53 -16.23 4.17
CA ASN A 222 1.29 -17.15 5.01
C ASN A 222 1.97 -16.43 6.17
N LEU A 223 2.14 -17.15 7.30
CA LEU A 223 3.08 -16.74 8.34
C LEU A 223 4.40 -17.49 8.14
N PRO A 224 5.57 -16.81 8.16
CA PRO A 224 6.86 -17.45 7.93
C PRO A 224 7.24 -18.41 9.07
N SER A 225 8.12 -19.36 8.80
CA SER A 225 8.80 -20.09 9.86
C SER A 225 9.63 -19.14 10.70
N MET A 226 9.78 -19.44 11.99
CA MET A 226 10.51 -18.60 12.91
C MET A 226 11.42 -19.44 13.82
N LEU A 227 12.68 -19.01 13.96
CA LEU A 227 13.60 -19.47 14.98
C LEU A 227 13.72 -18.41 16.05
N SER A 228 13.51 -18.80 17.32
CA SER A 228 13.66 -17.91 18.46
C SER A 228 14.73 -18.46 19.40
N ALA A 229 15.54 -17.57 19.95
CA ALA A 229 16.49 -17.86 21.01
C ALA A 229 16.35 -16.84 22.13
N GLY A 230 16.44 -17.29 23.39
CA GLY A 230 16.37 -16.40 24.55
C GLY A 230 17.32 -16.85 25.62
N VAL A 231 18.04 -15.90 26.22
CA VAL A 231 18.96 -16.10 27.35
C VAL A 231 18.53 -15.23 28.54
N SER A 232 18.51 -15.83 29.72
CA SER A 232 18.35 -15.11 30.97
C SER A 232 19.52 -15.41 31.89
N PHE A 233 20.17 -14.35 32.37
CA PHE A 233 21.36 -14.45 33.26
C PHE A 233 21.22 -13.59 34.51
N GLY A 234 21.14 -14.23 35.66
CA GLY A 234 21.20 -13.57 36.97
C GLY A 234 22.64 -13.14 37.29
N ALA A 235 23.04 -11.95 36.88
CA ALA A 235 24.37 -11.41 37.06
C ALA A 235 24.69 -11.21 38.57
N THR A 236 23.68 -10.82 39.35
CA THR A 236 23.73 -10.74 40.81
C THR A 236 22.37 -11.17 41.38
N ASP A 237 22.20 -11.16 42.70
CA ASP A 237 20.91 -11.45 43.35
C ASP A 237 19.85 -10.37 43.06
N ARG A 238 20.26 -9.22 42.53
CA ARG A 238 19.41 -8.08 42.23
C ARG A 238 19.33 -7.74 40.75
N LEU A 239 20.30 -8.16 39.93
CA LEU A 239 20.39 -7.83 38.52
C LEU A 239 20.23 -9.08 37.65
N THR A 240 19.22 -9.09 36.80
CA THR A 240 19.02 -10.10 35.77
C THR A 240 19.14 -9.45 34.40
N LEU A 241 19.91 -10.06 33.51
CA LEU A 241 20.09 -9.64 32.13
C LEU A 241 19.34 -10.62 31.21
N HIS A 242 18.72 -10.07 30.17
CA HIS A 242 17.99 -10.83 29.18
C HIS A 242 18.49 -10.49 27.76
N SER A 243 18.57 -11.49 26.91
CA SER A 243 18.80 -11.32 25.48
C SER A 243 17.83 -12.20 24.71
N GLY A 244 17.31 -11.69 23.61
CA GLY A 244 16.40 -12.43 22.73
C GLY A 244 16.71 -12.20 21.27
N LEU A 245 16.48 -13.22 20.45
CA LEU A 245 16.58 -13.19 19.00
C LEU A 245 15.36 -13.88 18.41
N HIS A 246 14.73 -13.25 17.43
CA HIS A 246 13.77 -13.86 16.54
C HIS A 246 14.29 -13.72 15.10
N TYR A 247 14.34 -14.82 14.38
CA TYR A 247 14.73 -14.88 12.97
C TYR A 247 13.59 -15.49 12.18
N TYR A 248 13.05 -14.74 11.25
CA TYR A 248 11.89 -15.12 10.43
C TYR A 248 12.36 -15.50 9.03
N PHE A 249 11.96 -16.66 8.54
CA PHE A 249 12.28 -17.13 7.19
C PHE A 249 11.24 -16.60 6.19
N ASP A 250 11.07 -15.28 6.18
CA ASP A 250 10.00 -14.60 5.42
C ASP A 250 10.21 -14.67 3.90
N LYS A 251 11.43 -14.80 3.41
CA LYS A 251 11.70 -15.10 1.98
C LYS A 251 11.02 -16.38 1.49
N SER A 252 10.81 -17.37 2.35
CA SER A 252 10.19 -18.66 2.02
C SER A 252 8.68 -18.71 2.22
N ALA A 253 8.06 -17.60 2.64
CA ALA A 253 6.62 -17.45 2.77
C ALA A 253 6.04 -16.77 1.51
N ASP A 254 4.70 -16.76 1.39
CA ASP A 254 4.00 -16.01 0.35
C ASP A 254 3.02 -15.04 1.01
N TYR A 255 3.21 -13.74 0.75
CA TYR A 255 2.40 -12.67 1.35
C TYR A 255 1.29 -12.15 0.46
N GLY A 256 1.11 -12.76 -0.73
CA GLY A 256 0.07 -12.33 -1.68
C GLY A 256 0.27 -10.93 -2.24
N LYS A 257 1.51 -10.42 -2.30
CA LYS A 257 1.80 -9.12 -2.92
C LYS A 257 1.52 -9.17 -4.41
N VAL A 258 0.54 -8.41 -4.86
CA VAL A 258 0.13 -8.39 -6.27
C VAL A 258 1.22 -7.73 -7.13
N ARG A 259 1.61 -8.41 -8.22
CA ARG A 259 2.51 -7.90 -9.26
C ARG A 259 1.74 -7.19 -10.37
N SER A 260 0.71 -7.85 -10.89
CA SER A 260 -0.09 -7.33 -12.00
C SER A 260 -1.44 -8.02 -12.07
N TRP A 261 -2.35 -7.42 -12.82
CA TRP A 261 -3.67 -7.96 -13.12
C TRP A 261 -3.77 -8.26 -14.62
N SER A 262 -4.32 -9.43 -14.98
CA SER A 262 -4.63 -9.80 -16.35
C SER A 262 -6.02 -10.42 -16.41
N ALA A 263 -6.95 -9.80 -17.12
CA ALA A 263 -8.35 -10.23 -17.26
C ALA A 263 -9.04 -10.58 -15.91
N GLY A 264 -8.79 -9.75 -14.86
CA GLY A 264 -9.37 -9.96 -13.53
C GLY A 264 -8.66 -11.03 -12.67
N VAL A 265 -7.55 -11.59 -13.15
CA VAL A 265 -6.74 -12.56 -12.42
C VAL A 265 -5.43 -11.91 -11.97
N PRO A 266 -5.10 -11.89 -10.66
CA PRO A 266 -3.85 -11.36 -10.18
C PRO A 266 -2.69 -12.35 -10.41
N THR A 267 -1.51 -11.80 -10.65
CA THR A 267 -0.23 -12.49 -10.48
C THR A 267 0.48 -11.91 -9.26
N TYR A 268 1.20 -12.75 -8.54
CA TYR A 268 1.86 -12.35 -7.30
C TYR A 268 3.37 -12.32 -7.46
N TYR A 269 4.04 -11.47 -6.71
CA TYR A 269 5.47 -11.59 -6.47
C TYR A 269 5.72 -12.79 -5.54
N SER A 270 6.78 -13.56 -5.80
CA SER A 270 7.32 -14.40 -4.74
C SER A 270 8.03 -13.52 -3.70
N ASN A 271 8.08 -13.97 -2.45
CA ASN A 271 8.79 -13.21 -1.42
C ASN A 271 10.29 -13.07 -1.72
N GLU A 272 10.89 -14.02 -2.44
CA GLU A 272 12.30 -13.93 -2.86
C GLU A 272 12.59 -12.74 -3.80
N GLU A 273 11.58 -12.25 -4.53
CA GLU A 273 11.74 -11.10 -5.42
C GLU A 273 11.59 -9.76 -4.69
N ILE A 274 10.83 -9.72 -3.59
CA ILE A 274 10.50 -8.48 -2.85
C ILE A 274 11.19 -8.38 -1.50
N ILE A 275 11.95 -9.42 -1.09
CA ILE A 275 12.70 -9.51 0.17
C ILE A 275 14.13 -9.94 -0.13
N ASP A 276 15.09 -9.06 0.10
CA ASP A 276 16.53 -9.34 -0.14
C ASP A 276 17.15 -10.17 0.97
N SER A 277 16.76 -9.90 2.24
CA SER A 277 17.23 -10.63 3.41
C SER A 277 16.08 -10.94 4.37
N ASN A 278 16.19 -12.06 5.07
CA ASN A 278 15.21 -12.46 6.08
C ASN A 278 15.10 -11.44 7.22
N PHE A 279 13.88 -11.26 7.73
CA PHE A 279 13.58 -10.40 8.87
C PHE A 279 14.15 -10.96 10.17
N TRP A 280 14.67 -10.10 11.02
CA TRP A 280 15.10 -10.49 12.37
C TRP A 280 14.89 -9.38 13.41
N GLU A 281 14.77 -9.81 14.65
CA GLU A 281 14.67 -8.95 15.81
C GLU A 281 15.68 -9.42 16.88
N ALA A 282 16.47 -8.50 17.41
CA ALA A 282 17.39 -8.79 18.50
C ALA A 282 17.20 -7.78 19.65
N GLY A 283 17.00 -8.30 20.85
CA GLY A 283 16.74 -7.51 22.04
C GLY A 283 17.71 -7.78 23.18
N LEU A 284 17.98 -6.74 23.95
CA LEU A 284 18.69 -6.77 25.21
C LEU A 284 17.85 -6.09 26.28
N GLY A 285 17.81 -6.65 27.48
CA GLY A 285 17.08 -6.07 28.59
C GLY A 285 17.78 -6.35 29.94
N ALA A 286 17.46 -5.50 30.88
CA ALA A 286 17.94 -5.65 32.27
C ALA A 286 16.79 -5.39 33.25
N GLU A 287 16.73 -6.20 34.28
CA GLU A 287 15.85 -6.02 35.44
C GLU A 287 16.70 -5.83 36.70
N PHE A 288 16.40 -4.77 37.44
CA PHE A 288 17.09 -4.49 38.70
C PHE A 288 16.09 -4.40 39.85
N ARG A 289 16.28 -5.30 40.85
CA ARG A 289 15.48 -5.33 42.07
C ARG A 289 16.03 -4.33 43.08
N ILE A 290 15.36 -3.18 43.19
CA ILE A 290 15.72 -2.13 44.16
C ILE A 290 15.46 -2.62 45.58
N SER A 291 14.29 -3.25 45.79
CA SER A 291 13.85 -3.82 47.06
C SER A 291 12.91 -5.00 46.81
N PRO A 292 12.46 -5.74 47.83
CA PRO A 292 11.43 -6.78 47.66
C PRO A 292 10.14 -6.25 47.02
N MET A 293 9.82 -4.97 47.24
CA MET A 293 8.61 -4.33 46.70
C MET A 293 8.81 -3.74 45.31
N PHE A 294 10.01 -3.26 44.95
CA PHE A 294 10.27 -2.49 43.73
C PHE A 294 11.29 -3.15 42.81
N LEU A 295 10.92 -3.33 41.57
CA LEU A 295 11.78 -3.73 40.45
C LEU A 295 11.64 -2.73 39.33
N VAL A 296 12.75 -2.37 38.70
CA VAL A 296 12.82 -1.55 37.49
C VAL A 296 13.38 -2.37 36.34
N SER A 297 12.96 -2.07 35.13
CA SER A 297 13.46 -2.71 33.92
C SER A 297 13.70 -1.68 32.80
N ALA A 298 14.69 -1.98 31.97
CA ALA A 298 14.94 -1.24 30.74
C ALA A 298 15.39 -2.20 29.64
N GLY A 299 15.11 -1.88 28.40
CA GLY A 299 15.45 -2.71 27.26
C GLY A 299 15.56 -1.95 25.97
N TYR A 300 16.26 -2.59 25.04
CA TYR A 300 16.42 -2.15 23.67
C TYR A 300 16.12 -3.31 22.73
N LEU A 301 15.39 -3.03 21.64
CA LEU A 301 15.10 -3.97 20.57
C LEU A 301 15.47 -3.34 19.23
N ARG A 302 16.27 -4.03 18.46
CA ARG A 302 16.51 -3.75 17.05
C ARG A 302 15.68 -4.69 16.20
N THR A 303 14.86 -4.13 15.29
CA THR A 303 14.13 -4.87 14.27
C THR A 303 14.72 -4.53 12.92
N GLN A 304 15.08 -5.53 12.14
CA GLN A 304 15.63 -5.36 10.80
C GLN A 304 14.73 -6.05 9.78
N THR A 305 14.13 -5.25 8.89
CA THR A 305 13.42 -5.75 7.72
C THR A 305 14.40 -5.93 6.56
N GLY A 306 14.11 -6.86 5.68
CA GLY A 306 14.91 -7.12 4.48
C GLY A 306 14.17 -6.85 3.18
N VAL A 307 13.03 -6.16 3.25
CA VAL A 307 12.24 -5.82 2.05
C VAL A 307 12.98 -4.84 1.14
N ASN A 308 12.72 -4.93 -0.16
CA ASN A 308 13.30 -4.06 -1.18
C ASN A 308 12.27 -3.08 -1.76
N GLU A 309 12.66 -2.31 -2.78
CA GLU A 309 11.83 -1.28 -3.42
C GLU A 309 10.50 -1.79 -4.00
N LEU A 310 10.46 -3.05 -4.45
CA LEU A 310 9.23 -3.65 -5.00
C LEU A 310 8.17 -3.91 -3.91
N TYR A 311 8.62 -4.07 -2.65
CA TYR A 311 7.70 -4.25 -1.52
C TYR A 311 7.01 -2.95 -1.13
N HIS A 312 7.73 -1.82 -1.18
CA HIS A 312 7.23 -0.54 -0.70
C HIS A 312 6.17 0.06 -1.62
N SER A 313 5.04 0.44 -1.03
CA SER A 313 3.96 1.22 -1.65
C SER A 313 3.23 2.02 -0.56
N ASP A 314 2.42 3.00 -0.93
CA ASP A 314 1.62 3.82 0.00
C ASP A 314 0.80 2.99 0.99
N GLN A 315 0.32 1.83 0.57
CA GLN A 315 -0.52 0.97 1.39
C GLN A 315 0.26 -0.14 2.11
N SER A 316 1.51 -0.38 1.74
CA SER A 316 2.31 -1.50 2.25
C SER A 316 3.77 -1.13 2.28
N HIS A 317 4.26 -0.74 3.47
CA HIS A 317 5.68 -0.49 3.70
C HIS A 317 6.11 -1.12 5.01
N SER A 318 7.35 -1.58 5.07
CA SER A 318 7.96 -2.20 6.25
C SER A 318 9.29 -1.54 6.52
N LEU A 319 9.42 -0.96 7.71
CA LEU A 319 10.60 -0.19 8.11
C LEU A 319 11.31 -0.86 9.29
N SER A 320 12.62 -0.85 9.27
CA SER A 320 13.44 -1.26 10.40
C SER A 320 13.27 -0.32 11.58
N THR A 321 13.38 -0.83 12.82
CA THR A 321 13.13 -0.02 14.02
C THR A 321 14.23 -0.11 15.07
N ASN A 322 14.36 0.95 15.85
CA ASN A 322 15.01 0.97 17.14
C ASN A 322 13.94 1.22 18.20
N THR A 323 13.76 0.29 19.14
CA THR A 323 12.75 0.41 20.19
C THR A 323 13.44 0.45 21.55
N PHE A 324 13.09 1.43 22.35
CA PHE A 324 13.55 1.61 23.74
C PHE A 324 12.37 1.43 24.68
N GLY A 325 12.52 0.60 25.69
CA GLY A 325 11.48 0.34 26.67
C GLY A 325 11.99 0.51 28.09
N ALA A 326 11.10 0.95 28.97
CA ALA A 326 11.35 0.99 30.40
C ALA A 326 10.06 0.66 31.18
N GLY A 327 10.23 0.10 32.37
CA GLY A 327 9.10 -0.26 33.21
C GLY A 327 9.49 -0.41 34.67
N PHE A 328 8.48 -0.53 35.50
CA PHE A 328 8.65 -0.85 36.90
C PHE A 328 7.52 -1.75 37.40
N ARG A 329 7.83 -2.56 38.38
CA ARG A 329 6.90 -3.44 39.09
C ARG A 329 6.84 -3.02 40.54
N ILE A 330 5.63 -2.94 41.08
CA ILE A 330 5.34 -2.73 42.49
C ILE A 330 4.65 -3.99 43.02
N SER A 331 5.30 -4.74 43.90
CA SER A 331 4.71 -5.88 44.64
C SER A 331 4.06 -5.35 45.91
N LEU A 332 2.72 -5.24 45.89
CA LEU A 332 1.95 -4.71 47.04
C LEU A 332 1.95 -5.70 48.21
N ASN A 333 1.94 -6.99 47.89
CA ASN A 333 2.07 -8.13 48.82
C ASN A 333 2.46 -9.37 48.00
N ASP A 334 2.48 -10.55 48.65
CA ASP A 334 2.85 -11.81 48.00
C ASP A 334 1.87 -12.27 46.93
N MET A 335 0.62 -11.73 46.91
CA MET A 335 -0.46 -12.11 46.01
C MET A 335 -0.63 -11.12 44.86
N ILE A 336 -0.30 -9.84 45.03
CA ILE A 336 -0.63 -8.78 44.09
C ILE A 336 0.61 -7.98 43.72
N ALA A 337 0.87 -7.86 42.41
CA ALA A 337 1.84 -6.92 41.90
C ALA A 337 1.27 -6.12 40.69
N VAL A 338 1.67 -4.86 40.60
CA VAL A 338 1.32 -3.95 39.49
C VAL A 338 2.57 -3.70 38.68
N ASN A 339 2.43 -3.85 37.36
CA ASN A 339 3.47 -3.57 36.37
C ASN A 339 3.06 -2.35 35.56
N ILE A 340 3.95 -1.40 35.39
CA ILE A 340 3.73 -0.22 34.54
C ILE A 340 4.93 -0.10 33.61
N GLY A 341 4.70 0.07 32.34
CA GLY A 341 5.77 0.19 31.36
C GLY A 341 5.37 1.03 30.15
N GLY A 342 6.40 1.46 29.44
CA GLY A 342 6.24 2.15 28.19
C GLY A 342 7.39 1.85 27.25
N LEU A 343 7.12 2.01 25.95
CA LEU A 343 8.14 1.91 24.94
C LEU A 343 7.98 3.02 23.89
N TYR A 344 9.11 3.35 23.28
CA TYR A 344 9.20 4.24 22.11
C TYR A 344 9.91 3.49 21.00
N SER A 345 9.25 3.40 19.83
CA SER A 345 9.82 2.82 18.62
C SER A 345 10.06 3.92 17.59
N GLN A 346 11.32 4.09 17.22
CA GLN A 346 11.75 4.93 16.12
C GLN A 346 11.94 4.05 14.89
N TYR A 347 11.20 4.35 13.82
CA TYR A 347 11.35 3.71 12.53
C TYR A 347 12.47 4.41 11.76
N ILE A 348 13.25 3.64 11.01
CA ILE A 348 14.26 4.18 10.10
C ILE A 348 13.53 4.58 8.84
N SER A 349 13.52 5.86 8.52
CA SER A 349 12.85 6.39 7.33
C SER A 349 13.41 5.76 6.06
N HIS A 350 12.55 5.57 5.07
CA HIS A 350 12.87 5.09 3.74
C HIS A 350 12.35 6.08 2.71
N GLU A 351 13.17 6.38 1.71
CA GLU A 351 12.81 7.26 0.60
C GLU A 351 12.81 6.47 -0.69
N LYS A 352 11.76 6.62 -1.48
CA LYS A 352 11.58 5.96 -2.77
C LYS A 352 11.32 6.98 -3.86
N ASP A 353 12.17 6.94 -4.89
CA ASP A 353 12.06 7.83 -6.04
C ASP A 353 11.18 7.22 -7.13
N PHE A 354 10.28 8.04 -7.66
CA PHE A 354 9.44 7.70 -8.80
C PHE A 354 9.82 8.57 -9.99
N MET A 355 10.15 7.91 -11.10
CA MET A 355 10.43 8.58 -12.38
C MET A 355 9.33 8.25 -13.37
N GLY A 356 8.57 9.24 -13.79
CA GLY A 356 7.57 9.14 -14.85
C GLY A 356 7.95 9.94 -16.10
N ALA A 357 7.23 9.77 -17.19
CA ALA A 357 7.43 10.54 -18.41
C ALA A 357 7.07 12.03 -18.18
N GLY A 358 8.08 12.84 -17.85
CA GLY A 358 7.95 14.29 -17.68
C GLY A 358 7.79 14.79 -16.24
N PHE A 359 7.82 13.90 -15.23
CA PHE A 359 7.86 14.30 -13.81
C PHE A 359 8.63 13.28 -12.99
N SER A 360 9.20 13.74 -11.90
CA SER A 360 9.80 12.90 -10.85
C SER A 360 9.31 13.38 -9.50
N TYR A 361 9.12 12.45 -8.56
CA TYR A 361 8.81 12.76 -7.17
C TYR A 361 9.38 11.69 -6.27
N SER A 362 9.60 12.03 -4.99
CA SER A 362 10.05 11.11 -3.96
C SER A 362 8.95 10.94 -2.92
N GLU A 363 8.78 9.72 -2.43
CA GLU A 363 7.95 9.40 -1.28
C GLU A 363 8.83 9.04 -0.10
N THR A 364 8.62 9.72 1.03
CA THR A 364 9.31 9.44 2.28
C THR A 364 8.37 8.68 3.21
N TYR A 365 8.78 7.50 3.63
CA TYR A 365 8.07 6.69 4.62
C TYR A 365 8.74 6.88 5.98
N ASP A 366 8.00 7.44 6.93
CA ASP A 366 8.46 7.67 8.31
C ASP A 366 7.35 7.35 9.31
N ARG A 367 7.74 6.85 10.48
CA ARG A 367 6.82 6.48 11.54
C ARG A 367 7.51 6.48 12.91
N SER A 368 6.74 6.79 13.95
CA SER A 368 7.13 6.54 15.34
C SER A 368 5.93 6.04 16.14
N ASN A 369 6.17 5.24 17.14
CA ASN A 369 5.14 4.72 18.03
C ASN A 369 5.54 4.91 19.49
N ILE A 370 4.57 5.31 20.31
CA ILE A 370 4.68 5.32 21.77
C ILE A 370 3.57 4.43 22.32
N VAL A 371 3.92 3.50 23.20
CA VAL A 371 2.98 2.58 23.84
C VAL A 371 3.17 2.62 25.35
N PHE A 372 2.07 2.66 26.10
CA PHE A 372 2.04 2.52 27.55
C PHE A 372 1.16 1.32 27.92
N ALA A 373 1.59 0.57 28.92
CA ALA A 373 0.86 -0.58 29.40
C ALA A 373 0.85 -0.63 30.94
N VAL A 374 -0.26 -1.10 31.48
CA VAL A 374 -0.43 -1.41 32.90
C VAL A 374 -0.94 -2.83 33.01
N GLY A 375 -0.32 -3.62 33.89
CA GLY A 375 -0.70 -5.00 34.15
C GLY A 375 -0.81 -5.26 35.65
N VAL A 376 -1.63 -6.22 36.03
CA VAL A 376 -1.77 -6.69 37.39
C VAL A 376 -1.52 -8.20 37.43
N ASP A 377 -0.56 -8.63 38.25
CA ASP A 377 -0.30 -10.04 38.52
C ASP A 377 -1.03 -10.46 39.79
N LEU A 378 -1.81 -11.53 39.72
CA LEU A 378 -2.47 -12.16 40.85
C LEU A 378 -1.88 -13.56 41.03
N LYS A 379 -1.42 -13.86 42.26
CA LYS A 379 -0.97 -15.20 42.65
C LYS A 379 -2.00 -15.79 43.61
N PHE A 380 -2.39 -17.01 43.36
CA PHE A 380 -3.36 -17.77 44.16
C PHE A 380 -2.67 -18.87 44.92
#